data_d9f2fd6d92487884c0a2392e1db2fb9e
#
_entry.id   d9f2fd6d92487884c0a2392e1db2fb9e
#
_cell.length_a   1.000
_cell.length_b   1.000
_cell.length_c   1.000
_cell.angle_alpha   90.00
_cell.angle_beta   90.00
_cell.angle_gamma   90.00
#
_symmetry.space_group_name_H-M   'P 1'
#
loop_
_entity.id
_entity.type
_entity.pdbx_description
1 polymer ?
#
loop_
_entity_poly.entity_id
_entity_poly.type
_entity_poly.pdbx_seq_one_letter_code
_entity_poly.pdbx_strand_id
1 'polypeptide(L)'
;VGYSYGSISNCYSSGTVIGDSNVGGLVGGKDSGAAISSSYFLIISGPDNGYGTSLTDTQMKQQSSFAGWDFFTIWDIVEGQAYPFFKSGVGTGTPDDPYRIATKADLLTMAADASYYNECYILTADINMEGQVFTTAIIAASDFTGTFDGNGHKITDFTINGGDDVGLFGQISFGGSVKNLGLENFSVSGSDDVKGLAGYSAGSISDCYSTGAVSGSGEVGGLVGYNENGCNISNCYSTSTVTGGDDATYLGGLVGDNEGTASNCYSTGTVTGGDNSYYLGGLVGDNEVTVNNCYSKSAVTGGYNSVFLGGLLGVNGGNISNCYSTGTVTGGNSSSCLGGLVGDNLGTGTVSNCYSTGAVIGGDGSAYIGGLVGYSYDGTTSSSYFLITSGPDNGNGTSLTDEQMKQQGSFVDWDFDYVWHICETTNYPKLIWQIVPGDFVCPDGVDFADYSFFAERWLNTDCASNNNCDGADLDLSGTVDIADLAIMCDYWLKGF
;
A
#
# COMPACT_ATOMS: atom_id res chain seq x y z
N VAL A 1 -36.45 3.06 -33.77
CA VAL A 1 -36.12 2.71 -35.17
C VAL A 1 -37.39 2.24 -35.87
N GLY A 2 -37.72 2.80 -37.05
CA GLY A 2 -38.92 2.38 -37.81
C GLY A 2 -38.76 0.97 -38.35
N TYR A 3 -37.69 0.69 -39.10
CA TYR A 3 -37.36 -0.64 -39.62
C TYR A 3 -35.82 -0.89 -39.59
N SER A 4 -35.39 -2.07 -39.15
CA SER A 4 -33.97 -2.42 -39.01
C SER A 4 -33.57 -3.54 -39.97
N TYR A 5 -32.49 -3.31 -40.73
CA TYR A 5 -31.81 -4.32 -41.58
C TYR A 5 -30.55 -4.89 -40.91
N GLY A 6 -30.07 -4.26 -39.83
CA GLY A 6 -28.88 -4.68 -39.07
C GLY A 6 -29.18 -4.97 -37.61
N SER A 7 -28.14 -5.32 -36.87
CA SER A 7 -28.24 -5.59 -35.42
C SER A 7 -28.39 -4.29 -34.61
N ILE A 8 -29.19 -4.33 -33.58
CA ILE A 8 -29.36 -3.27 -32.58
C ILE A 8 -29.02 -3.87 -31.21
N SER A 9 -28.09 -3.27 -30.49
CA SER A 9 -27.69 -3.69 -29.16
C SER A 9 -27.43 -2.52 -28.24
N ASN A 10 -27.66 -2.72 -26.93
CA ASN A 10 -27.37 -1.75 -25.88
C ASN A 10 -27.98 -0.37 -26.14
N CYS A 11 -29.23 -0.35 -26.60
CA CYS A 11 -29.98 0.87 -26.93
C CYS A 11 -31.26 0.96 -26.11
N TYR A 12 -31.72 2.17 -25.87
CA TYR A 12 -33.06 2.34 -25.31
C TYR A 12 -33.86 3.45 -26.01
N SER A 13 -35.17 3.40 -25.81
CA SER A 13 -36.12 4.41 -26.27
C SER A 13 -37.09 4.79 -25.15
N SER A 14 -37.31 6.11 -24.97
CA SER A 14 -38.31 6.64 -24.02
C SER A 14 -39.35 7.57 -24.66
N GLY A 15 -39.15 7.87 -25.95
CA GLY A 15 -40.06 8.76 -26.69
C GLY A 15 -41.32 8.04 -27.15
N THR A 16 -42.47 8.76 -27.16
CA THR A 16 -43.77 8.23 -27.63
C THR A 16 -43.76 8.00 -29.14
N VAL A 17 -44.21 6.80 -29.55
CA VAL A 17 -44.32 6.40 -30.94
C VAL A 17 -45.83 6.18 -31.27
N ILE A 18 -46.31 6.88 -32.31
CA ILE A 18 -47.69 6.76 -32.79
C ILE A 18 -47.68 6.46 -34.29
N GLY A 19 -48.49 5.49 -34.73
CA GLY A 19 -48.57 5.13 -36.14
C GLY A 19 -49.62 4.03 -36.37
N ASP A 20 -49.96 3.82 -37.64
CA ASP A 20 -51.05 2.88 -38.02
C ASP A 20 -50.52 1.46 -38.32
N SER A 21 -49.21 1.28 -38.62
CA SER A 21 -48.62 -0.03 -38.93
C SER A 21 -47.14 -0.09 -38.62
N ASN A 22 -46.60 -1.27 -38.29
CA ASN A 22 -45.20 -1.48 -37.93
C ASN A 22 -44.72 -0.54 -36.80
N VAL A 23 -45.53 -0.42 -35.77
CA VAL A 23 -45.28 0.40 -34.60
C VAL A 23 -44.72 -0.45 -33.46
N GLY A 24 -43.65 0.05 -32.80
CA GLY A 24 -43.05 -0.60 -31.63
C GLY A 24 -42.33 0.41 -30.76
N GLY A 25 -42.32 0.20 -29.47
CA GLY A 25 -41.68 1.09 -28.49
C GLY A 25 -40.16 1.27 -28.72
N LEU A 26 -39.50 0.26 -29.29
CA LEU A 26 -38.07 0.35 -29.67
C LEU A 26 -37.90 0.29 -31.18
N VAL A 27 -38.40 -0.74 -31.84
CA VAL A 27 -38.28 -0.99 -33.29
C VAL A 27 -39.63 -1.32 -33.85
N GLY A 28 -40.05 -0.70 -34.94
CA GLY A 28 -41.33 -0.95 -35.60
C GLY A 28 -41.35 -2.28 -36.35
N GLY A 29 -40.28 -2.61 -37.06
CA GLY A 29 -40.08 -3.87 -37.78
C GLY A 29 -38.63 -4.16 -38.04
N LYS A 30 -38.28 -5.45 -38.34
CA LYS A 30 -36.93 -5.83 -38.67
C LYS A 30 -36.85 -6.88 -39.76
N ASP A 31 -35.74 -6.92 -40.48
CA ASP A 31 -35.42 -7.98 -41.43
C ASP A 31 -35.13 -9.31 -40.70
N SER A 32 -35.29 -10.43 -41.40
CA SER A 32 -35.11 -11.76 -40.83
C SER A 32 -33.71 -12.04 -40.32
N GLY A 33 -32.70 -11.36 -40.87
CA GLY A 33 -31.28 -11.44 -40.44
C GLY A 33 -30.89 -10.45 -39.35
N ALA A 34 -31.75 -9.49 -39.02
CA ALA A 34 -31.44 -8.47 -38.00
C ALA A 34 -31.65 -9.01 -36.59
N ALA A 35 -30.65 -8.76 -35.70
CA ALA A 35 -30.71 -9.14 -34.29
C ALA A 35 -30.99 -7.93 -33.40
N ILE A 36 -31.77 -8.11 -32.35
CA ILE A 36 -32.01 -7.11 -31.30
C ILE A 36 -31.66 -7.76 -29.97
N SER A 37 -30.68 -7.19 -29.26
CA SER A 37 -30.18 -7.72 -27.99
C SER A 37 -29.97 -6.61 -26.97
N SER A 38 -30.10 -6.91 -25.69
CA SER A 38 -29.84 -5.98 -24.57
C SER A 38 -30.37 -4.57 -24.83
N SER A 39 -31.58 -4.48 -25.41
CA SER A 39 -32.15 -3.19 -25.82
C SER A 39 -33.58 -3.04 -25.31
N TYR A 40 -33.91 -1.87 -24.81
CA TYR A 40 -35.04 -1.63 -23.93
C TYR A 40 -35.91 -0.44 -24.40
N PHE A 41 -37.13 -0.38 -23.93
CA PHE A 41 -37.99 0.77 -24.18
C PHE A 41 -38.92 1.03 -23.00
N LEU A 42 -39.25 2.29 -22.79
CA LEU A 42 -40.26 2.66 -21.79
C LEU A 42 -41.63 2.12 -22.19
N ILE A 43 -42.27 1.36 -21.33
CA ILE A 43 -43.53 0.64 -21.61
C ILE A 43 -44.64 1.53 -22.17
N ILE A 44 -44.64 2.82 -21.84
CA ILE A 44 -45.60 3.79 -22.35
C ILE A 44 -45.19 4.45 -23.66
N SER A 45 -43.97 4.15 -24.18
CA SER A 45 -43.47 4.77 -25.44
C SER A 45 -44.22 4.29 -26.68
N GLY A 46 -44.66 3.03 -26.69
CA GLY A 46 -45.38 2.42 -27.81
C GLY A 46 -45.67 0.94 -27.56
N PRO A 47 -46.32 0.26 -28.50
CA PRO A 47 -46.68 -1.14 -28.31
C PRO A 47 -45.45 -2.05 -28.23
N ASP A 48 -45.54 -3.06 -27.39
CA ASP A 48 -44.59 -4.16 -27.34
C ASP A 48 -44.88 -5.14 -28.50
N ASN A 49 -44.07 -5.12 -29.50
CA ASN A 49 -44.17 -5.99 -30.68
C ASN A 49 -43.11 -7.11 -30.67
N GLY A 50 -42.44 -7.35 -29.53
CA GLY A 50 -41.43 -8.37 -29.33
C GLY A 50 -40.01 -7.95 -29.81
N TYR A 51 -39.81 -6.67 -30.15
CA TYR A 51 -38.50 -6.14 -30.57
C TYR A 51 -37.94 -5.21 -29.50
N GLY A 52 -37.24 -5.81 -28.54
CA GLY A 52 -36.73 -5.17 -27.33
C GLY A 52 -37.53 -5.55 -26.08
N THR A 53 -37.04 -5.14 -24.93
CA THR A 53 -37.68 -5.42 -23.63
C THR A 53 -38.35 -4.16 -23.10
N SER A 54 -39.64 -4.25 -22.76
CA SER A 54 -40.36 -3.14 -22.16
C SER A 54 -40.02 -2.99 -20.67
N LEU A 55 -39.72 -1.78 -20.24
CA LEU A 55 -39.45 -1.42 -18.85
C LEU A 55 -40.42 -0.34 -18.35
N THR A 56 -40.80 -0.42 -17.09
CA THR A 56 -41.54 0.66 -16.42
C THR A 56 -40.63 1.87 -16.15
N ASP A 57 -41.20 3.04 -15.85
CA ASP A 57 -40.41 4.24 -15.48
C ASP A 57 -39.47 3.98 -14.30
N THR A 58 -39.94 3.23 -13.30
CA THR A 58 -39.08 2.86 -12.17
C THR A 58 -37.91 1.94 -12.58
N GLN A 59 -38.16 0.96 -13.45
CA GLN A 59 -37.13 0.06 -13.94
C GLN A 59 -36.13 0.77 -14.86
N MET A 60 -36.60 1.72 -15.67
CA MET A 60 -35.73 2.56 -16.53
C MET A 60 -34.74 3.41 -15.72
N LYS A 61 -34.94 3.57 -14.43
CA LYS A 61 -34.10 4.34 -13.50
C LYS A 61 -33.27 3.42 -12.56
N GLN A 62 -33.12 2.15 -12.91
CA GLN A 62 -32.37 1.17 -12.14
C GLN A 62 -31.33 0.49 -13.03
N GLN A 63 -30.06 0.56 -12.66
CA GLN A 63 -28.94 -0.07 -13.39
C GLN A 63 -29.19 -1.59 -13.59
N SER A 64 -29.68 -2.25 -12.57
CA SER A 64 -29.98 -3.69 -12.59
C SER A 64 -30.98 -4.13 -13.68
N SER A 65 -31.74 -3.20 -14.27
CA SER A 65 -32.68 -3.47 -15.36
C SER A 65 -32.02 -3.62 -16.73
N PHE A 66 -30.76 -3.20 -16.87
CA PHE A 66 -30.05 -3.14 -18.16
C PHE A 66 -28.98 -4.21 -18.25
N ALA A 67 -29.40 -5.47 -18.34
CA ALA A 67 -28.50 -6.61 -18.43
C ALA A 67 -27.62 -6.53 -19.69
N GLY A 68 -26.31 -6.70 -19.52
CA GLY A 68 -25.30 -6.65 -20.59
C GLY A 68 -24.87 -5.24 -21.02
N TRP A 69 -25.29 -4.20 -20.27
CA TRP A 69 -24.81 -2.85 -20.51
C TRP A 69 -23.55 -2.55 -19.73
N ASP A 70 -22.62 -1.83 -20.36
CA ASP A 70 -21.39 -1.39 -19.74
C ASP A 70 -21.65 -0.06 -19.00
N PHE A 71 -21.88 -0.16 -17.70
CA PHE A 71 -21.99 0.99 -16.81
C PHE A 71 -20.61 1.42 -16.23
N PHE A 72 -19.54 0.75 -16.60
CA PHE A 72 -18.20 1.17 -16.23
C PHE A 72 -17.64 2.21 -17.20
N THR A 73 -17.69 1.94 -18.51
CA THR A 73 -17.04 2.80 -19.51
C THR A 73 -18.03 3.60 -20.38
N ILE A 74 -19.24 3.14 -20.59
CA ILE A 74 -20.15 3.72 -21.62
C ILE A 74 -21.33 4.45 -20.99
N TRP A 75 -22.00 3.82 -20.05
CA TRP A 75 -23.26 4.31 -19.50
C TRP A 75 -23.12 4.79 -18.06
N ASP A 76 -23.95 5.75 -17.68
CA ASP A 76 -24.16 6.17 -16.30
C ASP A 76 -25.65 6.25 -16.00
N ILE A 77 -26.03 6.19 -14.72
CA ILE A 77 -27.40 6.28 -14.27
C ILE A 77 -27.45 6.87 -12.86
N VAL A 78 -28.39 7.78 -12.63
CA VAL A 78 -28.69 8.25 -11.28
C VAL A 78 -29.87 7.42 -10.76
N GLU A 79 -29.54 6.41 -9.95
CA GLU A 79 -30.49 5.43 -9.42
C GLU A 79 -31.77 6.08 -8.84
N GLY A 80 -32.92 5.61 -9.33
CA GLY A 80 -34.23 6.13 -8.95
C GLY A 80 -34.60 7.52 -9.47
N GLN A 81 -33.69 8.23 -10.15
CA GLN A 81 -33.89 9.60 -10.58
C GLN A 81 -33.84 9.79 -12.09
N ALA A 82 -32.83 9.27 -12.78
CA ALA A 82 -32.62 9.48 -14.21
C ALA A 82 -32.54 8.16 -14.98
N TYR A 83 -32.84 8.19 -16.29
CA TYR A 83 -32.55 7.09 -17.22
C TYR A 83 -31.06 7.07 -17.56
N PRO A 84 -30.54 5.93 -18.09
CA PRO A 84 -29.13 5.86 -18.49
C PRO A 84 -28.74 6.96 -19.48
N PHE A 85 -27.57 7.50 -19.30
CA PHE A 85 -26.96 8.49 -20.18
C PHE A 85 -25.49 8.11 -20.44
N PHE A 86 -24.88 8.65 -21.49
CA PHE A 86 -23.48 8.36 -21.77
C PHE A 86 -22.56 9.02 -20.75
N LYS A 87 -21.65 8.23 -20.21
CA LYS A 87 -20.57 8.76 -19.37
C LYS A 87 -19.73 9.76 -20.15
N SER A 88 -19.30 10.80 -19.46
CA SER A 88 -18.32 11.76 -20.00
C SER A 88 -17.05 11.72 -19.16
N GLY A 89 -15.89 11.71 -19.81
CA GLY A 89 -14.60 11.81 -19.13
C GLY A 89 -14.13 10.53 -18.41
N VAL A 90 -14.61 9.36 -18.80
CA VAL A 90 -14.24 8.07 -18.15
C VAL A 90 -12.80 7.66 -18.45
N GLY A 91 -12.23 8.12 -19.58
CA GLY A 91 -10.95 7.63 -20.10
C GLY A 91 -11.12 6.46 -21.07
N THR A 92 -10.00 5.99 -21.61
CA THR A 92 -9.95 4.88 -22.59
C THR A 92 -9.18 3.67 -22.07
N GLY A 93 -8.70 3.73 -20.82
CA GLY A 93 -7.94 2.65 -20.18
C GLY A 93 -6.46 2.61 -20.58
N THR A 94 -6.00 3.55 -21.40
CA THR A 94 -4.59 3.65 -21.80
C THR A 94 -3.75 4.45 -20.78
N PRO A 95 -2.41 4.32 -20.77
CA PRO A 95 -1.56 5.13 -19.90
C PRO A 95 -1.75 6.65 -20.04
N ASP A 96 -2.03 7.12 -21.27
CA ASP A 96 -2.24 8.55 -21.55
C ASP A 96 -3.66 9.03 -21.20
N ASP A 97 -4.62 8.12 -21.12
CA ASP A 97 -6.01 8.42 -20.80
C ASP A 97 -6.63 7.28 -19.96
N PRO A 98 -6.22 7.10 -18.70
CA PRO A 98 -6.67 6.02 -17.83
C PRO A 98 -8.17 6.13 -17.50
N TYR A 99 -8.80 5.00 -17.19
CA TYR A 99 -10.15 4.99 -16.65
C TYR A 99 -10.22 5.72 -15.30
N ARG A 100 -11.15 6.64 -15.15
CA ARG A 100 -11.31 7.47 -13.95
C ARG A 100 -12.29 6.84 -12.99
N ILE A 101 -11.83 6.61 -11.76
CA ILE A 101 -12.64 6.11 -10.66
C ILE A 101 -12.85 7.27 -9.68
N ALA A 102 -14.10 7.74 -9.57
CA ALA A 102 -14.48 8.85 -8.71
C ALA A 102 -15.41 8.43 -7.56
N THR A 103 -16.02 7.27 -7.66
CA THR A 103 -17.04 6.80 -6.70
C THR A 103 -16.84 5.33 -6.34
N LYS A 104 -17.44 4.92 -5.20
CA LYS A 104 -17.54 3.51 -4.80
C LYS A 104 -18.15 2.64 -5.92
N ALA A 105 -19.16 3.15 -6.62
CA ALA A 105 -19.82 2.41 -7.68
C ALA A 105 -18.87 2.15 -8.87
N ASP A 106 -18.02 3.11 -9.23
CA ASP A 106 -17.01 2.94 -10.29
C ASP A 106 -16.00 1.86 -9.89
N LEU A 107 -15.48 1.91 -8.65
CA LEU A 107 -14.54 0.90 -8.14
C LEU A 107 -15.15 -0.50 -8.16
N LEU A 108 -16.37 -0.66 -7.67
CA LEU A 108 -17.06 -1.97 -7.64
C LEU A 108 -17.41 -2.46 -9.04
N THR A 109 -17.70 -1.57 -9.97
CA THR A 109 -17.96 -1.95 -11.37
C THR A 109 -16.68 -2.43 -12.06
N MET A 110 -15.57 -1.73 -11.86
CA MET A 110 -14.24 -2.19 -12.31
C MET A 110 -13.88 -3.55 -11.70
N ALA A 111 -14.08 -3.69 -10.40
CA ALA A 111 -13.77 -4.92 -9.66
C ALA A 111 -14.61 -6.14 -10.10
N ALA A 112 -15.80 -5.92 -10.66
CA ALA A 112 -16.70 -6.98 -11.11
C ALA A 112 -16.35 -7.55 -12.50
N ASP A 113 -15.49 -6.92 -13.29
CA ASP A 113 -15.17 -7.34 -14.65
C ASP A 113 -13.67 -7.51 -14.89
N ALA A 114 -13.18 -8.72 -14.71
CA ALA A 114 -11.77 -9.07 -14.88
C ALA A 114 -11.25 -8.89 -16.33
N SER A 115 -12.12 -8.72 -17.33
CA SER A 115 -11.69 -8.50 -18.72
C SER A 115 -10.97 -7.19 -18.93
N TYR A 116 -11.05 -6.26 -17.96
CA TYR A 116 -10.39 -4.95 -17.98
C TYR A 116 -9.19 -4.86 -17.02
N TYR A 117 -8.78 -5.94 -16.36
CA TYR A 117 -7.67 -5.90 -15.38
C TYR A 117 -6.28 -5.66 -15.97
N ASN A 118 -6.16 -5.59 -17.29
CA ASN A 118 -4.95 -5.20 -18.02
C ASN A 118 -4.91 -3.70 -18.39
N GLU A 119 -5.92 -2.93 -18.02
CA GLU A 119 -6.05 -1.52 -18.38
C GLU A 119 -5.48 -0.60 -17.30
N CYS A 120 -5.42 0.70 -17.59
CA CYS A 120 -4.95 1.73 -16.67
C CYS A 120 -6.11 2.45 -15.98
N TYR A 121 -5.98 2.63 -14.67
CA TYR A 121 -6.96 3.28 -13.80
C TYR A 121 -6.34 4.40 -13.00
N ILE A 122 -7.11 5.44 -12.73
CA ILE A 122 -6.71 6.55 -11.86
C ILE A 122 -7.86 6.95 -10.94
N LEU A 123 -7.59 7.09 -9.64
CA LEU A 123 -8.54 7.70 -8.73
C LEU A 123 -8.59 9.23 -8.98
N THR A 124 -9.77 9.79 -8.95
CA THR A 124 -9.99 11.23 -9.08
C THR A 124 -10.64 11.84 -7.83
N ALA A 125 -10.92 11.01 -6.85
CA ALA A 125 -11.44 11.38 -5.52
C ALA A 125 -11.14 10.28 -4.52
N ASP A 126 -11.20 10.59 -3.22
CA ASP A 126 -11.21 9.61 -2.15
C ASP A 126 -12.47 8.74 -2.22
N ILE A 127 -12.30 7.43 -2.02
CA ILE A 127 -13.39 6.46 -2.10
C ILE A 127 -13.73 5.94 -0.71
N ASN A 128 -14.86 6.37 -0.15
CA ASN A 128 -15.38 5.79 1.08
C ASN A 128 -16.30 4.60 0.75
N MET A 129 -15.97 3.42 1.28
CA MET A 129 -16.72 2.18 1.06
C MET A 129 -17.95 2.05 1.97
N GLU A 130 -18.19 3.02 2.87
CA GLU A 130 -19.38 3.10 3.74
C GLU A 130 -19.60 1.85 4.62
N GLY A 131 -18.50 1.25 5.09
CA GLY A 131 -18.56 0.05 5.91
C GLY A 131 -19.00 -1.21 5.15
N GLN A 132 -18.81 -1.27 3.84
CA GLN A 132 -19.07 -2.48 3.04
C GLN A 132 -18.27 -3.67 3.58
N VAL A 133 -18.91 -4.84 3.60
CA VAL A 133 -18.30 -6.09 4.04
C VAL A 133 -18.21 -7.05 2.86
N PHE A 134 -17.00 -7.56 2.62
CA PHE A 134 -16.69 -8.51 1.57
C PHE A 134 -16.24 -9.85 2.17
N THR A 135 -16.36 -10.92 1.41
CA THR A 135 -15.90 -12.28 1.78
C THR A 135 -14.75 -12.77 0.90
N THR A 136 -14.32 -11.97 -0.02
CA THR A 136 -13.16 -12.18 -0.90
C THR A 136 -12.45 -10.85 -1.10
N ALA A 137 -11.30 -10.85 -1.75
CA ALA A 137 -10.67 -9.62 -2.22
C ALA A 137 -11.67 -8.77 -3.03
N ILE A 138 -11.59 -7.45 -2.91
CA ILE A 138 -12.51 -6.52 -3.60
C ILE A 138 -12.24 -6.58 -5.11
N ILE A 139 -10.99 -6.46 -5.53
CA ILE A 139 -10.54 -6.72 -6.90
C ILE A 139 -10.05 -8.16 -6.91
N ALA A 140 -10.83 -9.02 -7.55
CA ALA A 140 -10.77 -10.47 -7.36
C ALA A 140 -9.36 -11.09 -7.55
N ALA A 141 -9.20 -12.33 -7.08
CA ALA A 141 -7.97 -13.13 -7.16
C ALA A 141 -7.57 -13.55 -8.59
N SER A 142 -7.97 -12.83 -9.61
CA SER A 142 -7.54 -13.03 -11.00
C SER A 142 -6.56 -11.92 -11.39
N ASP A 143 -5.62 -12.26 -12.24
CA ASP A 143 -4.45 -11.52 -12.70
C ASP A 143 -4.68 -10.03 -13.00
N PHE A 144 -4.49 -9.15 -12.04
CA PHE A 144 -4.41 -7.72 -12.31
C PHE A 144 -3.02 -7.42 -12.91
N THR A 145 -2.97 -7.13 -14.20
CA THR A 145 -1.75 -6.82 -14.97
C THR A 145 -1.68 -5.38 -15.43
N GLY A 146 -2.71 -4.58 -15.16
CA GLY A 146 -2.82 -3.17 -15.51
C GLY A 146 -2.08 -2.24 -14.54
N THR A 147 -2.41 -0.95 -14.63
CA THR A 147 -1.92 0.06 -13.69
C THR A 147 -3.07 0.64 -12.90
N PHE A 148 -2.96 0.64 -11.57
CA PHE A 148 -3.88 1.34 -10.68
C PHE A 148 -3.15 2.49 -9.99
N ASP A 149 -3.46 3.72 -10.40
CA ASP A 149 -2.89 4.93 -9.82
C ASP A 149 -3.88 5.56 -8.84
N GLY A 150 -3.57 5.52 -7.56
CA GLY A 150 -4.34 6.20 -6.52
C GLY A 150 -4.28 7.72 -6.62
N ASN A 151 -3.30 8.29 -7.36
CA ASN A 151 -3.15 9.74 -7.57
C ASN A 151 -3.15 10.55 -6.26
N GLY A 152 -2.64 9.95 -5.18
CA GLY A 152 -2.63 10.53 -3.84
C GLY A 152 -3.97 10.44 -3.09
N HIS A 153 -4.99 9.81 -3.67
CA HIS A 153 -6.27 9.53 -3.02
C HIS A 153 -6.24 8.23 -2.23
N LYS A 154 -7.29 8.01 -1.47
CA LYS A 154 -7.42 6.85 -0.58
C LYS A 154 -8.75 6.11 -0.74
N ILE A 155 -8.75 4.82 -0.36
CA ILE A 155 -9.93 3.99 -0.21
C ILE A 155 -10.10 3.70 1.28
N THR A 156 -11.29 3.97 1.83
CA THR A 156 -11.54 3.92 3.27
C THR A 156 -12.77 3.11 3.64
N ASP A 157 -12.86 2.73 4.92
CA ASP A 157 -14.06 2.19 5.56
C ASP A 157 -14.61 0.91 4.91
N PHE A 158 -13.75 -0.09 4.69
CA PHE A 158 -14.16 -1.41 4.22
C PHE A 158 -13.74 -2.54 5.18
N THR A 159 -14.47 -3.63 5.11
CA THR A 159 -14.17 -4.86 5.85
C THR A 159 -14.11 -6.04 4.89
N ILE A 160 -13.11 -6.90 5.04
CA ILE A 160 -13.03 -8.18 4.34
C ILE A 160 -12.93 -9.29 5.39
N ASN A 161 -13.90 -10.21 5.39
CA ASN A 161 -13.90 -11.40 6.23
C ASN A 161 -13.89 -12.62 5.29
N GLY A 162 -12.70 -13.01 4.85
CA GLY A 162 -12.53 -14.01 3.79
C GLY A 162 -11.78 -15.26 4.24
N GLY A 163 -11.40 -16.08 3.26
CA GLY A 163 -10.46 -17.20 3.42
C GLY A 163 -9.04 -16.75 3.14
N ASP A 164 -8.46 -17.31 2.09
CA ASP A 164 -7.11 -17.03 1.62
C ASP A 164 -7.11 -15.91 0.56
N ASP A 165 -5.95 -15.32 0.26
CA ASP A 165 -5.74 -14.29 -0.78
C ASP A 165 -6.67 -13.07 -0.64
N VAL A 166 -6.80 -12.50 0.56
CA VAL A 166 -7.71 -11.38 0.83
C VAL A 166 -6.99 -10.06 1.05
N GLY A 167 -7.48 -9.02 0.37
CA GLY A 167 -7.00 -7.64 0.40
C GLY A 167 -7.82 -6.77 -0.54
N LEU A 168 -7.42 -5.55 -0.80
CA LEU A 168 -8.04 -4.75 -1.86
C LEU A 168 -7.88 -5.49 -3.21
N PHE A 169 -6.66 -5.93 -3.53
CA PHE A 169 -6.35 -6.84 -4.64
C PHE A 169 -6.09 -8.25 -4.07
N GLY A 170 -6.66 -9.28 -4.69
CA GLY A 170 -6.27 -10.65 -4.39
C GLY A 170 -4.85 -10.90 -4.91
N GLN A 171 -4.60 -10.57 -6.18
CA GLN A 171 -3.30 -10.75 -6.83
C GLN A 171 -2.97 -9.59 -7.76
N ILE A 172 -1.73 -9.09 -7.67
CA ILE A 172 -1.10 -8.22 -8.68
C ILE A 172 -0.10 -9.08 -9.44
N SER A 173 -0.36 -9.34 -10.73
CA SER A 173 0.46 -10.23 -11.54
C SER A 173 1.61 -9.51 -12.23
N PHE A 174 2.48 -10.27 -12.86
CA PHE A 174 3.65 -9.76 -13.58
C PHE A 174 3.24 -8.69 -14.61
N GLY A 175 3.88 -7.52 -14.53
CA GLY A 175 3.55 -6.34 -15.33
C GLY A 175 2.51 -5.43 -14.71
N GLY A 176 1.77 -5.88 -13.70
CA GLY A 176 0.85 -5.05 -12.93
C GLY A 176 1.56 -3.99 -12.07
N SER A 177 0.89 -2.88 -11.84
CA SER A 177 1.42 -1.79 -11.01
C SER A 177 0.34 -1.13 -10.18
N VAL A 178 0.60 -0.95 -8.89
CA VAL A 178 -0.25 -0.15 -7.99
C VAL A 178 0.61 0.94 -7.36
N LYS A 179 0.15 2.19 -7.45
CA LYS A 179 0.94 3.33 -6.96
C LYS A 179 0.08 4.46 -6.41
N ASN A 180 0.71 5.32 -5.58
CA ASN A 180 0.12 6.54 -5.03
C ASN A 180 -1.23 6.31 -4.32
N LEU A 181 -1.41 5.19 -3.63
CA LEU A 181 -2.69 4.78 -3.05
C LEU A 181 -2.63 4.66 -1.53
N GLY A 182 -3.56 5.32 -0.85
CA GLY A 182 -3.80 5.14 0.58
C GLY A 182 -4.93 4.16 0.89
N LEU A 183 -4.77 3.34 1.94
CA LEU A 183 -5.84 2.54 2.53
C LEU A 183 -5.99 2.92 3.99
N GLU A 184 -7.18 3.37 4.38
CA GLU A 184 -7.42 3.81 5.77
C GLU A 184 -8.69 3.19 6.37
N ASN A 185 -8.69 3.04 7.69
CA ASN A 185 -9.84 2.59 8.45
C ASN A 185 -10.48 1.30 7.91
N PHE A 186 -9.64 0.32 7.54
CA PHE A 186 -10.08 -0.97 7.05
C PHE A 186 -9.86 -2.08 8.09
N SER A 187 -10.58 -3.18 7.92
CA SER A 187 -10.38 -4.42 8.66
C SER A 187 -10.39 -5.60 7.71
N VAL A 188 -9.28 -6.33 7.64
CA VAL A 188 -9.15 -7.53 6.81
C VAL A 188 -8.82 -8.72 7.69
N SER A 189 -9.62 -9.77 7.59
CA SER A 189 -9.41 -11.01 8.31
C SER A 189 -9.57 -12.22 7.39
N GLY A 190 -8.71 -13.21 7.56
CA GLY A 190 -8.70 -14.42 6.75
C GLY A 190 -7.91 -15.54 7.39
N SER A 191 -7.66 -16.60 6.63
CA SER A 191 -6.86 -17.75 7.08
C SER A 191 -5.40 -17.56 6.70
N ASP A 192 -5.11 -17.49 5.42
CA ASP A 192 -3.79 -17.40 4.85
C ASP A 192 -3.73 -16.25 3.84
N ASP A 193 -2.55 -15.70 3.55
CA ASP A 193 -2.41 -14.60 2.61
C ASP A 193 -3.35 -13.40 2.88
N VAL A 194 -3.25 -12.79 4.08
CA VAL A 194 -4.17 -11.75 4.57
C VAL A 194 -3.50 -10.38 4.66
N LYS A 195 -4.05 -9.34 3.97
CA LYS A 195 -3.35 -8.06 3.79
C LYS A 195 -4.30 -6.88 3.53
N GLY A 196 -3.76 -5.67 3.72
CA GLY A 196 -4.48 -4.45 3.35
C GLY A 196 -4.62 -4.28 1.85
N LEU A 197 -3.50 -4.28 1.10
CA LEU A 197 -3.46 -3.94 -0.31
C LEU A 197 -3.53 -5.18 -1.22
N ALA A 198 -2.52 -6.03 -1.17
CA ALA A 198 -2.42 -7.13 -2.12
C ALA A 198 -2.05 -8.45 -1.46
N GLY A 199 -2.83 -9.50 -1.73
CA GLY A 199 -2.58 -10.87 -1.39
C GLY A 199 -1.19 -11.29 -1.78
N TYR A 200 -1.04 -11.40 -3.05
CA TYR A 200 0.16 -11.79 -3.74
C TYR A 200 0.58 -10.67 -4.70
N SER A 201 1.86 -10.36 -4.75
CA SER A 201 2.38 -9.37 -5.68
C SER A 201 3.54 -9.91 -6.49
N ALA A 202 3.31 -10.11 -7.80
CA ALA A 202 4.32 -10.31 -8.83
C ALA A 202 4.51 -9.03 -9.68
N GLY A 203 3.96 -7.91 -9.26
CA GLY A 203 4.04 -6.60 -9.90
C GLY A 203 4.82 -5.58 -9.09
N SER A 204 4.68 -4.31 -9.42
CA SER A 204 5.31 -3.22 -8.69
C SER A 204 4.30 -2.49 -7.79
N ILE A 205 4.73 -2.17 -6.56
CA ILE A 205 3.94 -1.38 -5.62
C ILE A 205 4.81 -0.20 -5.18
N SER A 206 4.33 1.04 -5.39
CA SER A 206 5.08 2.23 -4.99
C SER A 206 4.20 3.32 -4.40
N ASP A 207 4.77 4.08 -3.48
CA ASP A 207 4.12 5.26 -2.91
C ASP A 207 2.72 4.94 -2.32
N CYS A 208 2.59 3.74 -1.73
CA CYS A 208 1.34 3.25 -1.16
C CYS A 208 1.43 3.15 0.37
N TYR A 209 0.29 3.27 1.02
CA TYR A 209 0.26 3.07 2.46
C TYR A 209 -1.01 2.40 2.97
N SER A 210 -0.91 1.84 4.18
CA SER A 210 -2.03 1.20 4.87
C SER A 210 -2.11 1.62 6.35
N THR A 211 -3.35 1.91 6.79
CA THR A 211 -3.68 2.23 8.19
C THR A 211 -4.98 1.52 8.56
N GLY A 212 -4.89 0.38 9.18
CA GLY A 212 -6.06 -0.46 9.51
C GLY A 212 -5.71 -1.63 10.40
N ALA A 213 -6.52 -2.67 10.33
CA ALA A 213 -6.30 -3.91 11.05
C ALA A 213 -6.27 -5.10 10.09
N VAL A 214 -5.25 -5.96 10.24
CA VAL A 214 -5.07 -7.18 9.45
C VAL A 214 -4.92 -8.36 10.40
N SER A 215 -5.65 -9.46 10.17
CA SER A 215 -5.53 -10.66 11.00
C SER A 215 -5.62 -11.95 10.19
N GLY A 216 -4.67 -12.88 10.41
CA GLY A 216 -4.62 -14.16 9.69
C GLY A 216 -3.63 -15.12 10.33
N SER A 217 -3.41 -16.29 9.72
CA SER A 217 -2.52 -17.35 10.26
C SER A 217 -1.20 -17.48 9.49
N GLY A 218 -1.16 -17.16 8.19
CA GLY A 218 0.05 -17.25 7.36
C GLY A 218 0.19 -16.05 6.44
N GLU A 219 1.42 -15.69 6.11
CA GLU A 219 1.80 -14.60 5.18
C GLU A 219 0.99 -13.32 5.38
N VAL A 220 0.97 -12.82 6.62
CA VAL A 220 0.17 -11.65 7.00
C VAL A 220 1.01 -10.40 6.95
N GLY A 221 0.68 -9.48 6.06
CA GLY A 221 1.33 -8.18 5.95
C GLY A 221 0.37 -7.00 6.13
N GLY A 222 0.82 -5.94 6.76
CA GLY A 222 0.01 -4.71 6.86
C GLY A 222 -0.37 -4.13 5.50
N LEU A 223 0.50 -4.29 4.49
CA LEU A 223 0.27 -3.83 3.12
C LEU A 223 0.25 -5.01 2.13
N VAL A 224 1.27 -5.85 2.12
CA VAL A 224 1.44 -6.96 1.17
C VAL A 224 1.75 -8.23 1.96
N GLY A 225 1.24 -9.37 1.54
CA GLY A 225 1.62 -10.58 2.18
C GLY A 225 2.82 -11.27 1.57
N TYR A 226 2.74 -11.59 0.31
CA TYR A 226 3.84 -12.19 -0.44
C TYR A 226 4.29 -11.27 -1.58
N ASN A 227 5.58 -10.95 -1.60
CA ASN A 227 6.23 -10.18 -2.67
C ASN A 227 7.18 -11.09 -3.44
N GLU A 228 6.81 -11.43 -4.68
CA GLU A 228 7.53 -12.41 -5.50
C GLU A 228 8.89 -11.90 -5.98
N ASN A 229 9.76 -12.86 -6.30
CA ASN A 229 11.11 -12.63 -6.81
C ASN A 229 11.11 -11.74 -8.06
N GLY A 230 11.98 -10.73 -8.04
CA GLY A 230 12.10 -9.74 -9.10
C GLY A 230 11.12 -8.57 -9.02
N CYS A 231 10.24 -8.54 -8.00
CA CYS A 231 9.27 -7.48 -7.78
C CYS A 231 9.74 -6.44 -6.77
N ASN A 232 9.17 -5.25 -6.84
CA ASN A 232 9.59 -4.11 -6.02
C ASN A 232 8.44 -3.51 -5.24
N ILE A 233 8.66 -3.36 -3.94
CA ILE A 233 7.86 -2.50 -3.07
C ILE A 233 8.75 -1.29 -2.69
N SER A 234 8.33 -0.06 -3.03
CA SER A 234 9.14 1.13 -2.80
C SER A 234 8.35 2.30 -2.26
N ASN A 235 8.96 3.09 -1.39
CA ASN A 235 8.35 4.29 -0.79
C ASN A 235 7.00 3.99 -0.11
N CYS A 236 6.84 2.80 0.45
CA CYS A 236 5.58 2.33 1.03
C CYS A 236 5.66 2.28 2.55
N TYR A 237 4.49 2.43 3.19
CA TYR A 237 4.46 2.26 4.64
C TYR A 237 3.19 1.62 5.16
N SER A 238 3.28 1.09 6.38
CA SER A 238 2.13 0.58 7.11
C SER A 238 2.14 1.07 8.56
N THR A 239 1.00 1.57 9.01
CA THR A 239 0.74 1.83 10.42
C THR A 239 -0.31 0.87 10.98
N SER A 240 -0.59 -0.21 10.24
CA SER A 240 -1.62 -1.19 10.54
C SER A 240 -1.26 -2.04 11.75
N THR A 241 -2.28 -2.48 12.48
CA THR A 241 -2.15 -3.56 13.46
C THR A 241 -2.20 -4.90 12.74
N VAL A 242 -1.14 -5.71 12.86
CA VAL A 242 -1.05 -7.07 12.31
C VAL A 242 -1.18 -8.07 13.45
N THR A 243 -2.13 -8.99 13.33
CA THR A 243 -2.40 -9.99 14.38
C THR A 243 -2.45 -11.39 13.78
N GLY A 244 -1.59 -12.27 14.27
CA GLY A 244 -1.67 -13.72 14.05
C GLY A 244 -2.34 -14.42 15.24
N GLY A 245 -2.95 -15.57 14.98
CA GLY A 245 -3.39 -16.49 16.03
C GLY A 245 -2.23 -17.34 16.56
N ASP A 246 -2.57 -18.43 17.26
CA ASP A 246 -1.62 -19.47 17.59
C ASP A 246 -1.12 -20.15 16.30
N ASP A 247 0.12 -20.63 16.31
CA ASP A 247 0.79 -21.23 15.16
C ASP A 247 0.91 -20.33 13.92
N ALA A 248 0.75 -19.00 14.06
CA ALA A 248 0.84 -18.07 12.95
C ALA A 248 2.27 -17.96 12.40
N THR A 249 2.38 -17.75 11.08
CA THR A 249 3.67 -17.69 10.38
C THR A 249 3.75 -16.46 9.47
N TYR A 250 4.97 -15.94 9.24
CA TYR A 250 5.26 -14.86 8.30
C TYR A 250 4.45 -13.58 8.57
N LEU A 251 4.55 -13.08 9.80
CA LEU A 251 3.87 -11.84 10.20
C LEU A 251 4.80 -10.64 10.02
N GLY A 252 4.45 -9.71 9.14
CA GLY A 252 5.20 -8.48 8.90
C GLY A 252 4.35 -7.22 9.03
N GLY A 253 4.90 -6.18 9.62
CA GLY A 253 4.19 -4.90 9.74
C GLY A 253 3.86 -4.27 8.38
N LEU A 254 4.67 -4.55 7.35
CA LEU A 254 4.46 -4.14 5.97
C LEU A 254 4.25 -5.36 5.05
N VAL A 255 5.17 -6.32 5.06
CA VAL A 255 5.18 -7.50 4.17
C VAL A 255 5.30 -8.77 5.00
N GLY A 256 4.48 -9.78 4.74
CA GLY A 256 4.59 -11.09 5.38
C GLY A 256 5.85 -11.82 4.94
N ASP A 257 5.97 -12.10 3.65
CA ASP A 257 7.10 -12.77 3.03
C ASP A 257 7.63 -11.97 1.84
N ASN A 258 8.95 -11.73 1.77
CA ASN A 258 9.61 -10.93 0.76
C ASN A 258 10.67 -11.72 0.00
N GLU A 259 10.31 -12.27 -1.15
CA GLU A 259 11.25 -12.80 -2.15
C GLU A 259 11.69 -11.75 -3.19
N GLY A 260 11.25 -10.51 -3.08
CA GLY A 260 11.59 -9.40 -3.96
C GLY A 260 12.48 -8.35 -3.28
N THR A 261 12.28 -7.10 -3.68
CA THR A 261 12.96 -5.95 -3.08
C THR A 261 11.98 -5.05 -2.34
N ALA A 262 12.27 -4.72 -1.08
CA ALA A 262 11.61 -3.64 -0.35
C ALA A 262 12.61 -2.50 -0.10
N SER A 263 12.27 -1.27 -0.54
CA SER A 263 13.16 -0.12 -0.45
C SER A 263 12.45 1.17 -0.02
N ASN A 264 13.11 1.97 0.79
CA ASN A 264 12.58 3.23 1.33
C ASN A 264 11.20 3.02 2.01
N CYS A 265 11.05 1.92 2.73
CA CYS A 265 9.78 1.52 3.33
C CYS A 265 9.84 1.58 4.85
N TYR A 266 8.66 1.69 5.49
CA TYR A 266 8.62 1.63 6.93
C TYR A 266 7.33 1.06 7.51
N SER A 267 7.41 0.67 8.78
CA SER A 267 6.24 0.28 9.57
C SER A 267 6.28 0.89 10.98
N THR A 268 5.11 1.28 11.48
CA THR A 268 4.99 1.87 12.83
C THR A 268 3.82 1.30 13.64
N GLY A 269 3.14 0.29 13.12
CA GLY A 269 2.03 -0.39 13.78
C GLY A 269 2.47 -1.35 14.88
N THR A 270 1.74 -2.43 15.04
CA THR A 270 2.08 -3.54 15.94
C THR A 270 2.00 -4.86 15.20
N VAL A 271 2.89 -5.80 15.55
CA VAL A 271 2.86 -7.18 15.04
C VAL A 271 2.72 -8.11 16.25
N THR A 272 1.66 -8.88 16.28
CA THR A 272 1.37 -9.78 17.38
C THR A 272 1.07 -11.19 16.88
N GLY A 273 1.84 -12.17 17.30
CA GLY A 273 1.57 -13.60 17.12
C GLY A 273 1.06 -14.23 18.42
N GLY A 274 0.27 -15.30 18.31
CA GLY A 274 -0.13 -16.14 19.42
C GLY A 274 0.98 -17.11 19.85
N ASP A 275 0.61 -18.20 20.54
CA ASP A 275 1.55 -19.25 20.92
C ASP A 275 2.09 -20.00 19.69
N ASN A 276 3.34 -20.46 19.76
CA ASN A 276 4.04 -21.16 18.67
C ASN A 276 4.11 -20.38 17.34
N SER A 277 4.10 -19.07 17.35
CA SER A 277 4.23 -18.27 16.13
C SER A 277 5.67 -18.22 15.62
N TYR A 278 5.84 -18.09 14.29
CA TYR A 278 7.15 -18.08 13.63
C TYR A 278 7.28 -16.91 12.67
N TYR A 279 8.52 -16.39 12.48
CA TYR A 279 8.84 -15.36 11.49
C TYR A 279 8.08 -14.04 11.71
N LEU A 280 8.25 -13.44 12.89
CA LEU A 280 7.61 -12.18 13.25
C LEU A 280 8.58 -11.02 13.08
N GLY A 281 8.31 -10.14 12.12
CA GLY A 281 9.12 -8.95 11.85
C GLY A 281 8.34 -7.66 11.96
N GLY A 282 8.94 -6.66 12.54
CA GLY A 282 8.31 -5.35 12.63
C GLY A 282 8.01 -4.72 11.27
N LEU A 283 8.82 -5.03 10.23
CA LEU A 283 8.61 -4.64 8.85
C LEU A 283 8.25 -5.85 7.98
N VAL A 284 9.08 -6.89 8.00
CA VAL A 284 8.94 -8.08 7.14
C VAL A 284 9.06 -9.34 8.00
N GLY A 285 8.19 -10.33 7.79
CA GLY A 285 8.25 -11.62 8.49
C GLY A 285 9.48 -12.43 8.07
N ASP A 286 9.64 -12.71 6.77
CA ASP A 286 10.79 -13.38 6.17
C ASP A 286 11.32 -12.59 4.98
N ASN A 287 12.64 -12.54 4.81
CA ASN A 287 13.31 -11.87 3.70
C ASN A 287 14.31 -12.80 3.01
N GLU A 288 14.07 -13.13 1.76
CA GLU A 288 14.97 -13.97 0.96
C GLU A 288 15.86 -13.18 -0.01
N VAL A 289 15.51 -11.93 -0.36
CA VAL A 289 16.27 -11.15 -1.36
C VAL A 289 16.80 -9.83 -0.78
N THR A 290 16.02 -8.75 -0.80
CA THR A 290 16.59 -7.44 -0.40
C THR A 290 15.62 -6.58 0.40
N VAL A 291 16.12 -6.04 1.51
CA VAL A 291 15.50 -4.93 2.25
C VAL A 291 16.54 -3.83 2.43
N ASN A 292 16.31 -2.65 1.86
CA ASN A 292 17.27 -1.56 1.96
C ASN A 292 16.61 -0.21 2.26
N ASN A 293 17.35 0.65 2.95
CA ASN A 293 16.89 2.00 3.33
C ASN A 293 15.51 1.98 4.04
N CYS A 294 15.28 1.00 4.90
CA CYS A 294 14.00 0.76 5.54
C CYS A 294 14.09 0.90 7.06
N TYR A 295 12.95 1.13 7.69
CA TYR A 295 12.93 1.10 9.15
C TYR A 295 11.63 0.54 9.74
N SER A 296 11.73 0.12 11.00
CA SER A 296 10.56 -0.26 11.80
C SER A 296 10.56 0.43 13.16
N LYS A 297 9.41 0.96 13.53
CA LYS A 297 9.10 1.39 14.91
C LYS A 297 8.05 0.47 15.54
N SER A 298 7.65 -0.59 14.84
CA SER A 298 6.61 -1.52 15.27
C SER A 298 7.03 -2.32 16.50
N ALA A 299 6.14 -2.42 17.48
CA ALA A 299 6.31 -3.39 18.55
C ALA A 299 5.98 -4.80 18.04
N VAL A 300 6.87 -5.76 18.29
CA VAL A 300 6.71 -7.18 17.91
C VAL A 300 6.50 -8.01 19.16
N THR A 301 5.43 -8.78 19.20
CA THR A 301 5.09 -9.64 20.34
C THR A 301 4.76 -11.05 19.87
N GLY A 302 5.41 -12.06 20.42
CA GLY A 302 5.07 -13.48 20.25
C GLY A 302 4.60 -14.10 21.57
N GLY A 303 3.71 -15.09 21.48
CA GLY A 303 3.23 -15.88 22.61
C GLY A 303 4.26 -16.89 23.12
N TYR A 304 3.79 -17.90 23.85
CA TYR A 304 4.62 -19.02 24.32
C TYR A 304 5.29 -19.75 23.13
N ASN A 305 6.58 -20.13 23.29
CA ASN A 305 7.32 -20.90 22.30
C ASN A 305 7.38 -20.27 20.88
N SER A 306 7.28 -18.95 20.77
CA SER A 306 7.42 -18.25 19.50
C SER A 306 8.89 -18.17 19.07
N VAL A 307 9.16 -18.21 17.76
CA VAL A 307 10.51 -18.30 17.21
C VAL A 307 10.73 -17.28 16.10
N PHE A 308 11.95 -16.73 16.02
CA PHE A 308 12.37 -15.76 14.99
C PHE A 308 11.62 -14.43 15.06
N LEU A 309 11.82 -13.70 16.15
CA LEU A 309 11.23 -12.40 16.39
C LEU A 309 12.28 -11.30 16.19
N GLY A 310 12.03 -10.38 15.27
CA GLY A 310 12.92 -9.26 15.00
C GLY A 310 12.21 -7.92 14.92
N GLY A 311 12.86 -6.88 15.39
CA GLY A 311 12.30 -5.54 15.34
C GLY A 311 12.11 -4.99 13.93
N LEU A 312 12.89 -5.50 12.96
CA LEU A 312 12.74 -5.25 11.53
C LEU A 312 12.30 -6.52 10.81
N LEU A 313 13.07 -7.60 10.89
CA LEU A 313 12.81 -8.87 10.22
C LEU A 313 12.74 -10.04 11.21
N GLY A 314 11.79 -10.94 11.01
CA GLY A 314 11.79 -12.24 11.70
C GLY A 314 13.00 -13.07 11.30
N VAL A 315 13.15 -13.33 10.00
CA VAL A 315 14.27 -14.05 9.40
C VAL A 315 14.88 -13.27 8.23
N ASN A 316 16.16 -13.45 8.00
CA ASN A 316 16.88 -12.93 6.85
C ASN A 316 17.76 -14.00 6.20
N GLY A 317 17.38 -14.45 5.00
CA GLY A 317 18.20 -15.25 4.08
C GLY A 317 18.87 -14.41 2.99
N GLY A 318 18.42 -13.16 2.79
CA GLY A 318 18.87 -12.22 1.78
C GLY A 318 19.79 -11.11 2.27
N ASN A 319 19.65 -9.92 1.70
CA ASN A 319 20.49 -8.77 2.03
C ASN A 319 19.69 -7.68 2.74
N ILE A 320 20.20 -7.24 3.89
CA ILE A 320 19.69 -6.05 4.57
C ILE A 320 20.78 -4.99 4.61
N SER A 321 20.45 -3.77 4.19
CA SER A 321 21.40 -2.66 4.26
C SER A 321 20.72 -1.34 4.59
N ASN A 322 21.43 -0.49 5.34
CA ASN A 322 20.96 0.85 5.67
C ASN A 322 19.55 0.82 6.33
N CYS A 323 19.37 -0.04 7.30
CA CYS A 323 18.07 -0.24 7.94
C CYS A 323 18.17 -0.05 9.46
N TYR A 324 17.04 0.27 10.09
CA TYR A 324 17.03 0.31 11.55
C TYR A 324 15.69 -0.11 12.17
N SER A 325 15.75 -0.48 13.45
CA SER A 325 14.57 -0.74 14.26
C SER A 325 14.65 -0.03 15.61
N THR A 326 13.53 0.53 16.04
CA THR A 326 13.38 1.12 17.37
C THR A 326 12.24 0.48 18.18
N GLY A 327 11.49 -0.45 17.57
CA GLY A 327 10.39 -1.15 18.19
C GLY A 327 10.86 -2.18 19.24
N THR A 328 10.07 -2.38 20.27
CA THR A 328 10.31 -3.41 21.29
C THR A 328 9.98 -4.79 20.71
N VAL A 329 10.85 -5.78 20.99
CA VAL A 329 10.62 -7.20 20.67
C VAL A 329 10.37 -7.96 21.97
N THR A 330 9.22 -8.62 22.07
CA THR A 330 8.82 -9.39 23.26
C THR A 330 8.45 -10.81 22.87
N GLY A 331 9.18 -11.80 23.38
CA GLY A 331 8.82 -13.20 23.29
C GLY A 331 8.19 -13.70 24.58
N GLY A 332 7.19 -14.57 24.49
CA GLY A 332 6.65 -15.31 25.63
C GLY A 332 7.67 -16.31 26.22
N ASN A 333 7.25 -17.12 27.20
CA ASN A 333 8.13 -18.14 27.76
C ASN A 333 8.56 -19.15 26.69
N SER A 334 9.78 -19.63 26.78
CA SER A 334 10.40 -20.62 25.85
C SER A 334 10.56 -20.09 24.40
N SER A 335 10.44 -18.81 24.15
CA SER A 335 10.68 -18.22 22.83
C SER A 335 12.17 -18.27 22.47
N SER A 336 12.48 -18.23 21.18
CA SER A 336 13.87 -18.28 20.73
C SER A 336 14.14 -17.40 19.51
N CYS A 337 15.42 -17.03 19.32
CA CYS A 337 15.87 -16.18 18.24
C CYS A 337 15.17 -14.81 18.23
N LEU A 338 15.41 -14.04 19.30
CA LEU A 338 14.88 -12.70 19.49
C LEU A 338 15.97 -11.67 19.21
N GLY A 339 15.81 -10.83 18.21
CA GLY A 339 16.77 -9.79 17.85
C GLY A 339 16.16 -8.39 17.79
N GLY A 340 16.90 -7.38 18.19
CA GLY A 340 16.44 -5.99 18.10
C GLY A 340 16.21 -5.52 16.67
N LEU A 341 16.95 -6.11 15.71
CA LEU A 341 16.77 -5.89 14.27
C LEU A 341 16.26 -7.16 13.59
N VAL A 342 16.96 -8.28 13.73
CA VAL A 342 16.70 -9.55 13.03
C VAL A 342 16.61 -10.69 14.03
N GLY A 343 15.57 -11.50 13.97
CA GLY A 343 15.43 -12.69 14.78
C GLY A 343 16.50 -13.73 14.44
N ASP A 344 16.60 -14.15 13.18
CA ASP A 344 17.62 -15.07 12.69
C ASP A 344 18.21 -14.61 11.34
N ASN A 345 19.53 -14.65 11.21
CA ASN A 345 20.26 -14.33 9.97
C ASN A 345 20.88 -15.61 9.39
N LEU A 346 20.27 -16.17 8.36
CA LEU A 346 20.52 -17.51 7.84
C LEU A 346 21.45 -17.55 6.62
N GLY A 347 22.26 -18.56 6.50
CA GLY A 347 22.98 -18.97 5.27
C GLY A 347 23.80 -17.84 4.66
N THR A 348 23.40 -17.33 3.50
CA THR A 348 24.06 -16.21 2.80
C THR A 348 23.56 -14.84 3.21
N GLY A 349 22.65 -14.77 4.17
CA GLY A 349 22.07 -13.51 4.65
C GLY A 349 23.12 -12.50 5.13
N THR A 350 22.98 -11.26 4.72
CA THR A 350 23.87 -10.18 5.12
C THR A 350 23.13 -9.06 5.85
N VAL A 351 23.71 -8.56 6.91
CA VAL A 351 23.25 -7.37 7.66
C VAL A 351 24.38 -6.33 7.63
N SER A 352 24.18 -5.20 6.98
CA SER A 352 25.19 -4.17 6.83
C SER A 352 24.65 -2.77 7.05
N ASN A 353 25.43 -1.91 7.72
CA ASN A 353 25.10 -0.51 7.98
C ASN A 353 23.71 -0.35 8.64
N CYS A 354 23.41 -1.18 9.62
CA CYS A 354 22.13 -1.24 10.27
C CYS A 354 22.25 -0.97 11.77
N TYR A 355 21.14 -0.57 12.39
CA TYR A 355 21.13 -0.49 13.85
C TYR A 355 19.78 -0.83 14.48
N SER A 356 19.82 -1.11 15.79
CA SER A 356 18.62 -1.27 16.63
C SER A 356 18.76 -0.56 17.97
N THR A 357 17.63 -0.05 18.48
CA THR A 357 17.55 0.58 19.81
C THR A 357 16.38 0.08 20.64
N GLY A 358 15.48 -0.70 20.06
CA GLY A 358 14.33 -1.28 20.76
C GLY A 358 14.75 -2.33 21.80
N ALA A 359 14.06 -2.40 22.91
CA ALA A 359 14.32 -3.43 23.92
C ALA A 359 13.94 -4.82 23.42
N VAL A 360 14.77 -5.83 23.72
CA VAL A 360 14.51 -7.24 23.42
C VAL A 360 14.28 -7.99 24.71
N ILE A 361 13.09 -8.54 24.89
CA ILE A 361 12.63 -9.16 26.12
C ILE A 361 12.16 -10.59 25.82
N GLY A 362 12.82 -11.59 26.41
CA GLY A 362 12.38 -12.98 26.37
C GLY A 362 11.73 -13.37 27.71
N GLY A 363 10.68 -14.20 27.66
CA GLY A 363 10.10 -14.82 28.83
C GLY A 363 11.01 -15.92 29.43
N ASP A 364 10.54 -16.59 30.47
CA ASP A 364 11.29 -17.67 31.14
C ASP A 364 11.65 -18.80 30.17
N GLY A 365 12.91 -19.22 30.16
CA GLY A 365 13.41 -20.29 29.30
C GLY A 365 13.66 -19.89 27.85
N SER A 366 13.54 -18.58 27.50
CA SER A 366 13.89 -18.09 26.17
C SER A 366 15.38 -18.17 25.88
N ALA A 367 15.74 -18.38 24.62
CA ALA A 367 17.10 -18.58 24.14
C ALA A 367 17.44 -17.73 22.91
N TYR A 368 18.74 -17.58 22.62
CA TYR A 368 19.23 -16.85 21.43
C TYR A 368 18.67 -15.42 21.36
N ILE A 369 18.96 -14.65 22.40
CA ILE A 369 18.56 -13.24 22.49
C ILE A 369 19.75 -12.37 22.14
N GLY A 370 19.56 -11.36 21.30
CA GLY A 370 20.59 -10.41 20.91
C GLY A 370 20.08 -8.97 20.74
N GLY A 371 20.90 -8.00 21.11
CA GLY A 371 20.55 -6.59 20.95
C GLY A 371 20.35 -6.17 19.49
N LEU A 372 21.05 -6.84 18.52
CA LEU A 372 20.89 -6.62 17.09
C LEU A 372 20.27 -7.85 16.40
N VAL A 373 20.99 -8.96 16.39
CA VAL A 373 20.56 -10.23 15.77
C VAL A 373 20.44 -11.30 16.86
N GLY A 374 19.31 -11.98 16.94
CA GLY A 374 19.07 -13.02 17.94
C GLY A 374 19.97 -14.23 17.74
N TYR A 375 19.92 -14.80 16.57
CA TYR A 375 20.76 -15.93 16.15
C TYR A 375 21.32 -15.69 14.75
N SER A 376 22.47 -16.27 14.42
CA SER A 376 23.04 -16.25 13.08
C SER A 376 23.68 -17.60 12.78
N TYR A 377 23.21 -18.26 11.74
CA TYR A 377 23.78 -19.49 11.21
C TYR A 377 24.38 -19.24 9.84
N ASP A 378 25.71 -19.11 9.78
CA ASP A 378 26.49 -18.79 8.58
C ASP A 378 26.21 -17.41 7.95
N GLY A 379 25.26 -16.62 8.44
CA GLY A 379 24.99 -15.27 8.01
C GLY A 379 26.08 -14.28 8.46
N THR A 380 26.21 -13.15 7.75
CA THR A 380 27.24 -12.13 8.05
C THR A 380 26.62 -10.85 8.57
N THR A 381 27.26 -10.25 9.58
CA THR A 381 26.91 -8.93 10.12
C THR A 381 28.15 -8.02 10.06
N SER A 382 28.02 -6.85 9.44
CA SER A 382 29.12 -5.90 9.29
C SER A 382 28.64 -4.46 9.52
N SER A 383 29.51 -3.60 10.05
CA SER A 383 29.24 -2.18 10.28
C SER A 383 27.84 -1.90 10.84
N SER A 384 27.38 -2.78 11.77
CA SER A 384 26.02 -2.75 12.31
C SER A 384 26.03 -2.75 13.83
N TYR A 385 25.13 -1.99 14.42
CA TYR A 385 25.22 -1.56 15.80
C TYR A 385 23.92 -1.73 16.57
N PHE A 386 24.02 -1.79 17.89
CA PHE A 386 22.83 -1.76 18.74
C PHE A 386 23.08 -0.96 20.03
N LEU A 387 22.01 -0.38 20.57
CA LEU A 387 22.08 0.30 21.85
C LEU A 387 22.36 -0.73 22.97
N ILE A 388 23.39 -0.53 23.74
CA ILE A 388 23.86 -1.49 24.78
C ILE A 388 22.76 -1.90 25.77
N THR A 389 21.74 -1.07 25.93
CA THR A 389 20.57 -1.36 26.80
C THR A 389 19.46 -2.10 26.11
N SER A 390 19.52 -2.33 24.78
CA SER A 390 18.47 -2.99 24.00
C SER A 390 18.38 -4.49 24.31
N GLY A 391 19.51 -5.15 24.52
CA GLY A 391 19.57 -6.58 24.74
C GLY A 391 21.00 -7.06 24.93
N PRO A 392 21.22 -8.36 25.17
CA PRO A 392 22.55 -8.92 25.38
C PRO A 392 23.41 -8.80 24.11
N ASP A 393 24.71 -8.60 24.33
CA ASP A 393 25.74 -8.73 23.29
C ASP A 393 26.07 -10.23 23.13
N ASN A 394 25.66 -10.78 22.00
CA ASN A 394 25.89 -12.18 21.63
C ASN A 394 26.94 -12.34 20.52
N GLY A 395 27.65 -11.25 20.17
CA GLY A 395 28.67 -11.20 19.13
C GLY A 395 28.14 -10.92 17.72
N ASN A 396 26.84 -10.75 17.53
CA ASN A 396 26.21 -10.40 16.26
C ASN A 396 25.90 -8.90 16.21
N GLY A 397 26.90 -8.09 15.88
CA GLY A 397 26.85 -6.63 15.89
C GLY A 397 27.71 -6.02 16.99
N THR A 398 27.81 -4.71 17.00
CA THR A 398 28.64 -3.94 17.96
C THR A 398 27.72 -3.13 18.90
N SER A 399 27.86 -3.33 20.20
CA SER A 399 27.12 -2.55 21.20
C SER A 399 27.70 -1.14 21.34
N LEU A 400 26.84 -0.13 21.35
CA LEU A 400 27.18 1.29 21.57
C LEU A 400 26.41 1.86 22.76
N THR A 401 27.02 2.79 23.50
CA THR A 401 26.30 3.57 24.52
C THR A 401 25.37 4.58 23.86
N ASP A 402 24.46 5.17 24.65
CA ASP A 402 23.55 6.23 24.15
C ASP A 402 24.35 7.42 23.57
N GLU A 403 25.42 7.82 24.23
CA GLU A 403 26.28 8.90 23.74
C GLU A 403 26.99 8.55 22.43
N GLN A 404 27.46 7.30 22.28
CA GLN A 404 28.12 6.84 21.06
C GLN A 404 27.13 6.72 19.90
N MET A 405 25.90 6.26 20.16
CA MET A 405 24.85 6.18 19.15
C MET A 405 24.46 7.56 18.56
N LYS A 406 24.84 8.65 19.22
CA LYS A 406 24.61 10.04 18.80
C LYS A 406 25.86 10.73 18.22
N GLN A 407 26.86 9.97 17.81
CA GLN A 407 28.09 10.48 17.23
C GLN A 407 28.38 9.81 15.88
N GLN A 408 28.48 10.58 14.82
CA GLN A 408 28.77 10.09 13.48
C GLN A 408 30.04 9.21 13.43
N GLY A 409 31.06 9.59 14.15
CA GLY A 409 32.33 8.85 14.22
C GLY A 409 32.23 7.45 14.82
N SER A 410 31.10 7.06 15.42
CA SER A 410 30.86 5.70 15.92
C SER A 410 30.42 4.72 14.84
N PHE A 411 29.96 5.22 13.68
CA PHE A 411 29.40 4.42 12.59
C PHE A 411 30.38 4.27 11.45
N VAL A 412 31.26 3.28 11.57
CA VAL A 412 32.34 3.04 10.60
C VAL A 412 31.75 2.56 9.27
N ASP A 413 32.23 3.11 8.15
CA ASP A 413 31.82 2.81 6.77
C ASP A 413 30.37 3.21 6.42
N TRP A 414 29.70 4.04 7.23
CA TRP A 414 28.40 4.57 6.90
C TRP A 414 28.48 5.80 6.00
N ASP A 415 27.58 5.88 5.02
CA ASP A 415 27.47 7.02 4.11
C ASP A 415 26.55 8.09 4.72
N PHE A 416 27.16 9.13 5.31
CA PHE A 416 26.44 10.28 5.85
C PHE A 416 26.24 11.42 4.83
N ASP A 417 26.71 11.26 3.61
CA ASP A 417 26.49 12.24 2.53
C ASP A 417 25.18 11.97 1.76
N TYR A 418 24.82 10.68 1.58
CA TYR A 418 23.69 10.31 0.69
C TYR A 418 22.66 9.37 1.33
N VAL A 419 22.99 8.70 2.43
CA VAL A 419 22.11 7.67 3.02
C VAL A 419 21.62 8.07 4.40
N TRP A 420 22.54 8.49 5.27
CA TRP A 420 22.26 8.77 6.66
C TRP A 420 22.43 10.23 7.00
N HIS A 421 21.67 10.70 7.96
CA HIS A 421 21.88 11.98 8.62
C HIS A 421 21.88 11.79 10.13
N ILE A 422 22.71 12.54 10.84
CA ILE A 422 22.76 12.54 12.30
C ILE A 422 22.88 13.97 12.82
N CYS A 423 22.09 14.30 13.82
CA CYS A 423 22.31 15.49 14.62
C CYS A 423 23.12 15.08 15.85
N GLU A 424 24.43 15.30 15.78
CA GLU A 424 25.35 14.83 16.82
C GLU A 424 24.94 15.30 18.22
N THR A 425 25.09 14.44 19.18
CA THR A 425 24.72 14.60 20.59
C THR A 425 23.22 14.68 20.89
N THR A 426 22.38 14.78 19.85
CA THR A 426 20.92 14.96 20.00
C THR A 426 20.18 13.69 19.59
N ASN A 427 20.33 13.26 18.35
CA ASN A 427 19.55 12.18 17.76
C ASN A 427 20.41 11.01 17.30
N TYR A 428 19.82 9.83 17.16
CA TYR A 428 20.39 8.70 16.44
C TYR A 428 20.32 8.93 14.94
N PRO A 429 21.10 8.22 14.11
CA PRO A 429 21.04 8.34 12.66
C PRO A 429 19.63 8.13 12.12
N LYS A 430 19.22 8.96 11.18
CA LYS A 430 17.99 8.81 10.39
C LYS A 430 18.36 8.69 8.91
N LEU A 431 17.54 8.02 8.13
CA LEU A 431 17.69 7.96 6.68
C LEU A 431 17.38 9.33 6.06
N ILE A 432 18.20 9.78 5.11
CA ILE A 432 18.06 11.11 4.48
C ILE A 432 16.66 11.30 3.88
N TRP A 433 16.08 10.26 3.30
CA TRP A 433 14.72 10.35 2.71
C TRP A 433 13.60 10.60 3.75
N GLN A 434 13.88 10.45 5.05
CA GLN A 434 12.95 10.80 6.13
C GLN A 434 12.92 12.29 6.44
N ILE A 435 13.94 13.03 5.99
CA ILE A 435 14.07 14.46 6.26
C ILE A 435 13.09 15.20 5.37
N VAL A 436 12.16 15.90 5.96
CA VAL A 436 11.16 16.63 5.21
C VAL A 436 11.71 17.95 4.66
N PRO A 437 11.18 18.46 3.55
CA PRO A 437 11.56 19.77 3.05
C PRO A 437 11.42 20.85 4.12
N GLY A 438 12.49 21.60 4.35
CA GLY A 438 12.50 22.65 5.36
C GLY A 438 13.07 22.26 6.72
N ASP A 439 13.37 20.99 6.96
CA ASP A 439 14.09 20.49 8.14
C ASP A 439 15.62 20.56 7.87
N PHE A 440 16.24 21.72 8.16
CA PHE A 440 17.60 22.03 7.73
C PHE A 440 18.66 21.79 8.80
N VAL A 441 18.29 21.93 10.06
CA VAL A 441 19.28 22.03 11.16
C VAL A 441 19.50 20.67 11.82
N CYS A 442 18.45 20.00 12.17
CA CYS A 442 18.47 18.65 12.76
C CYS A 442 17.24 17.89 12.27
N PRO A 443 17.32 16.56 12.01
CA PRO A 443 16.16 15.81 11.54
C PRO A 443 15.19 15.50 12.69
N ASP A 444 14.61 16.54 13.26
CA ASP A 444 13.64 16.50 14.37
C ASP A 444 12.31 17.15 14.03
N GLY A 445 12.14 17.56 12.76
CA GLY A 445 10.97 18.19 12.18
C GLY A 445 11.16 19.69 12.00
N VAL A 446 10.35 20.29 11.13
CA VAL A 446 10.48 21.73 10.80
C VAL A 446 10.04 22.58 11.98
N ASP A 447 10.98 23.36 12.55
CA ASP A 447 10.76 24.21 13.71
C ASP A 447 11.39 25.61 13.59
N PHE A 448 11.52 26.34 14.70
CA PHE A 448 12.12 27.68 14.70
C PHE A 448 13.61 27.71 14.42
N ALA A 449 14.36 26.62 14.65
CA ALA A 449 15.77 26.56 14.30
C ALA A 449 15.93 26.52 12.76
N ASP A 450 15.08 25.74 12.10
CA ASP A 450 15.03 25.67 10.64
C ASP A 450 14.56 26.97 10.01
N TYR A 451 13.55 27.60 10.60
CA TYR A 451 13.13 28.93 10.16
C TYR A 451 14.25 29.96 10.29
N SER A 452 15.07 29.91 11.33
CA SER A 452 16.21 30.79 11.49
C SER A 452 17.25 30.55 10.40
N PHE A 453 17.55 29.29 10.08
CA PHE A 453 18.42 28.88 8.99
C PHE A 453 17.90 29.37 7.64
N PHE A 454 16.61 29.19 7.37
CA PHE A 454 15.94 29.65 6.17
C PHE A 454 15.96 31.19 6.03
N ALA A 455 15.63 31.90 7.12
CA ALA A 455 15.59 33.36 7.15
C ALA A 455 16.96 34.02 6.88
N GLU A 456 18.06 33.38 7.28
CA GLU A 456 19.44 33.86 6.96
C GLU A 456 19.75 33.79 5.46
N ARG A 457 19.03 32.93 4.73
CA ARG A 457 19.19 32.72 3.27
C ARG A 457 18.13 33.42 2.44
N TRP A 458 17.20 34.13 3.08
CA TRP A 458 16.12 34.85 2.43
C TRP A 458 16.63 35.80 1.36
N LEU A 459 16.04 35.75 0.17
CA LEU A 459 16.43 36.50 -1.04
C LEU A 459 17.81 36.17 -1.59
N ASN A 460 18.45 35.07 -1.17
CA ASN A 460 19.61 34.57 -1.88
C ASN A 460 19.21 34.20 -3.31
N THR A 461 20.10 34.51 -4.26
CA THR A 461 20.00 34.21 -5.68
C THR A 461 21.16 33.34 -6.11
N ASP A 462 21.13 32.80 -7.33
CA ASP A 462 22.13 31.87 -7.84
C ASP A 462 22.25 30.55 -7.07
N CYS A 463 21.15 30.10 -6.48
CA CYS A 463 21.06 28.87 -5.64
C CYS A 463 21.50 27.63 -6.43
N ALA A 464 21.24 27.57 -7.73
CA ALA A 464 21.69 26.46 -8.60
C ALA A 464 23.21 26.23 -8.59
N SER A 465 24.02 27.27 -8.30
CA SER A 465 25.48 27.18 -8.21
C SER A 465 26.01 26.96 -6.79
N ASN A 466 25.14 27.00 -5.77
CA ASN A 466 25.47 26.97 -4.35
C ASN A 466 24.61 25.94 -3.61
N ASN A 467 24.60 24.69 -4.08
CA ASN A 467 23.85 23.59 -3.46
C ASN A 467 22.42 23.98 -3.05
N ASN A 468 21.69 24.64 -3.98
CA ASN A 468 20.35 25.17 -3.74
C ASN A 468 20.27 26.10 -2.52
N CYS A 469 21.26 26.98 -2.37
CA CYS A 469 21.42 27.86 -1.20
C CYS A 469 21.46 27.08 0.12
N ASP A 470 22.32 26.07 0.19
CA ASP A 470 22.42 25.08 1.28
C ASP A 470 21.10 24.32 1.53
N GLY A 471 20.31 24.10 0.49
CA GLY A 471 19.01 23.41 0.53
C GLY A 471 17.80 24.31 0.79
N ALA A 472 17.99 25.63 1.00
CA ALA A 472 16.86 26.54 1.31
C ALA A 472 16.01 26.92 0.10
N ASP A 473 16.50 26.71 -1.12
CA ASP A 473 15.74 26.82 -2.37
C ASP A 473 14.98 25.48 -2.60
N LEU A 474 13.81 25.38 -1.99
CA LEU A 474 13.02 24.13 -1.92
C LEU A 474 12.27 23.84 -3.22
N ASP A 475 11.91 24.86 -4.00
CA ASP A 475 11.22 24.71 -5.28
C ASP A 475 12.20 24.66 -6.48
N LEU A 476 13.50 24.78 -6.20
CA LEU A 476 14.58 24.76 -7.19
C LEU A 476 14.46 25.89 -8.26
N SER A 477 13.87 27.02 -7.89
CA SER A 477 13.69 28.18 -8.77
C SER A 477 14.99 28.96 -9.00
N GLY A 478 16.01 28.75 -8.15
CA GLY A 478 17.27 29.47 -8.13
C GLY A 478 17.28 30.67 -7.18
N THR A 479 16.22 30.88 -6.41
CA THR A 479 16.10 31.96 -5.42
C THR A 479 15.34 31.50 -4.19
N VAL A 480 15.77 31.90 -3.00
CA VAL A 480 15.04 31.64 -1.75
C VAL A 480 13.98 32.72 -1.55
N ASP A 481 12.72 32.36 -1.69
CA ASP A 481 11.61 33.33 -1.62
C ASP A 481 10.33 32.78 -0.96
N ILE A 482 9.20 33.40 -1.23
CA ILE A 482 7.91 33.06 -0.59
C ILE A 482 7.39 31.68 -1.03
N ALA A 483 7.80 31.16 -2.18
CA ALA A 483 7.39 29.84 -2.64
C ALA A 483 8.07 28.75 -1.79
N ASP A 484 9.35 28.92 -1.46
CA ASP A 484 10.09 28.03 -0.57
C ASP A 484 9.52 28.06 0.85
N LEU A 485 9.19 29.27 1.34
CA LEU A 485 8.54 29.42 2.64
C LEU A 485 7.18 28.70 2.68
N ALA A 486 6.43 28.73 1.60
CA ALA A 486 5.16 28.01 1.53
C ALA A 486 5.38 26.49 1.64
N ILE A 487 6.37 25.94 0.93
CA ILE A 487 6.75 24.52 1.05
C ILE A 487 7.16 24.19 2.49
N MET A 488 8.05 24.99 3.09
CA MET A 488 8.46 24.80 4.47
C MET A 488 7.26 24.82 5.45
N CYS A 489 6.30 25.73 5.26
CA CYS A 489 5.11 25.83 6.10
C CYS A 489 4.19 24.61 6.04
N ASP A 490 4.18 23.88 4.91
CA ASP A 490 3.39 22.65 4.77
C ASP A 490 3.89 21.54 5.71
N TYR A 491 5.14 21.60 6.12
CA TYR A 491 5.79 20.65 7.05
C TYR A 491 5.96 21.21 8.47
N TRP A 492 5.53 22.47 8.73
CA TRP A 492 5.71 23.12 10.01
C TRP A 492 5.08 22.34 11.16
N LEU A 493 5.88 22.03 12.17
CA LEU A 493 5.48 21.23 13.34
C LEU A 493 4.91 19.83 13.01
N LYS A 494 5.09 19.33 11.80
CA LYS A 494 4.86 17.93 11.51
C LYS A 494 6.04 17.14 12.11
N GLY A 495 5.82 16.57 13.30
CA GLY A 495 6.75 15.62 13.90
C GLY A 495 6.64 14.26 13.23
N PHE A 496 7.71 13.48 13.26
CA PHE A 496 7.79 12.08 12.79
C PHE A 496 7.36 11.08 13.85
#